data_e602b8949274c5a9f0a44118907e8b3b
#
_entry.id   e602b8949274c5a9f0a44118907e8b3b
#
_cell.length_a   1.000
_cell.length_b   1.000
_cell.length_c   1.000
_cell.angle_alpha   90.00
_cell.angle_beta   90.00
_cell.angle_gamma   90.00
#
_symmetry.space_group_name_H-M   'P 1'
#
loop_
_entity.id
_entity.type
_entity.pdbx_description
1 polymer ?
#
loop_
_entity_poly.entity_id
_entity_poly.type
_entity_poly.pdbx_seq_one_letter_code
_entity_poly.pdbx_strand_id
1 'polypeptide(L)'
;MTSSWLNDDTTIGHKIVRAIMFLTSFSWTFNPIQDYIEGGAPIEKVVTRMIPMCCVAAYCLFSHRGSQMRQMFRPGLWPLLWYVFFGVVCGLTSAQPALCAWKGAEIIIMLMWVSFSCYDANSTRREFIAMTRLIEVLLWVTVVLAIINPGLGLRRSASVIPWLQGYFPILNPNAVGFLSVAAFARLLFFSAKAKPLRLAFITGTLICSQSRTSYAVTLLVLAVFIIDGLRSRQTIRAVFALSAMAGMLFLLLGHHDARVHIITRGQSEESMDTLSGRTDYWEFALRYVSWLGNGIATGSRSLIFVTGQDTFMRGSVNLHNSYIEALMGAGIIGAAPYIALIGFNIIRQGYRAIAHPSISQGLFLVMAIAFAARSMTSVVLAVFSYDMLMLMIFFAWLSHVCTDDNATPPAKRPKPVVYKKTLYEQKSLQAPP
;
A
#
# COMPACT_ATOMS: atom_id res chain seq x y z
N MET A 1 -25.98 9.41 -4.45
CA MET A 1 -25.22 8.24 -4.97
C MET A 1 -25.82 7.01 -4.34
N THR A 2 -26.60 6.28 -5.10
CA THR A 2 -27.45 5.18 -4.67
C THR A 2 -26.66 3.91 -4.37
N SER A 3 -27.19 3.07 -3.50
CA SER A 3 -26.65 1.83 -2.93
C SER A 3 -26.32 0.68 -3.90
N SER A 4 -26.42 0.92 -5.21
CA SER A 4 -26.12 -0.09 -6.24
C SER A 4 -24.64 -0.53 -6.32
N TRP A 5 -23.75 0.15 -5.62
CA TRP A 5 -22.31 -0.12 -5.59
C TRP A 5 -21.90 -1.29 -4.66
N LEU A 6 -22.86 -1.87 -3.92
CA LEU A 6 -22.60 -2.95 -2.96
C LEU A 6 -22.80 -4.34 -3.55
N ASN A 7 -23.40 -4.46 -4.72
CA ASN A 7 -23.47 -5.73 -5.42
C ASN A 7 -22.11 -6.05 -6.03
N ASP A 8 -21.35 -6.85 -5.29
CA ASP A 8 -20.09 -7.43 -5.74
C ASP A 8 -20.44 -8.60 -6.69
N ASP A 9 -20.53 -8.30 -8.00
CA ASP A 9 -20.77 -9.29 -9.06
C ASP A 9 -19.57 -10.26 -9.24
N THR A 10 -18.62 -10.25 -8.31
CA THR A 10 -17.49 -11.17 -8.35
C THR A 10 -17.94 -12.56 -7.88
N THR A 11 -17.55 -13.58 -8.61
CA THR A 11 -17.82 -14.97 -8.26
C THR A 11 -17.19 -15.34 -6.91
N ILE A 12 -17.74 -16.34 -6.23
CA ILE A 12 -17.16 -16.86 -4.97
C ILE A 12 -15.70 -17.25 -5.17
N GLY A 13 -15.39 -17.90 -6.32
CA GLY A 13 -14.00 -18.24 -6.68
C GLY A 13 -13.06 -17.03 -6.69
N HIS A 14 -13.50 -15.90 -7.26
CA HIS A 14 -12.70 -14.67 -7.25
C HIS A 14 -12.46 -14.14 -5.82
N LYS A 15 -13.46 -14.21 -4.96
CA LYS A 15 -13.32 -13.79 -3.53
C LYS A 15 -12.33 -14.66 -2.77
N ILE A 16 -12.37 -15.98 -3.00
CA ILE A 16 -11.42 -16.93 -2.39
C ILE A 16 -10.00 -16.65 -2.87
N VAL A 17 -9.80 -16.54 -4.19
CA VAL A 17 -8.47 -16.28 -4.76
C VAL A 17 -7.91 -14.93 -4.31
N ARG A 18 -8.75 -13.90 -4.19
CA ARG A 18 -8.39 -12.60 -3.58
C ARG A 18 -7.88 -12.79 -2.15
N ALA A 19 -8.59 -13.55 -1.34
CA ALA A 19 -8.17 -13.81 0.05
C ALA A 19 -6.86 -14.58 0.09
N ILE A 20 -6.66 -15.57 -0.78
CA ILE A 20 -5.40 -16.31 -0.92
C ILE A 20 -4.27 -15.34 -1.30
N MET A 21 -4.45 -14.49 -2.33
CA MET A 21 -3.45 -13.51 -2.75
C MET A 21 -3.10 -12.54 -1.63
N PHE A 22 -4.11 -12.07 -0.90
CA PHE A 22 -3.92 -11.20 0.27
C PHE A 22 -3.09 -11.90 1.35
N LEU A 23 -3.48 -13.08 1.76
CA LEU A 23 -2.82 -13.80 2.86
C LEU A 23 -1.39 -14.20 2.49
N THR A 24 -1.13 -14.65 1.27
CA THR A 24 0.23 -15.02 0.83
C THR A 24 1.18 -13.84 0.75
N SER A 25 0.66 -12.61 0.64
CA SER A 25 1.49 -11.38 0.60
C SER A 25 2.14 -11.02 1.94
N PHE A 26 1.78 -11.72 3.02
CA PHE A 26 2.38 -11.56 4.36
C PHE A 26 3.38 -12.67 4.69
N SER A 27 4.25 -12.40 5.67
CA SER A 27 5.16 -13.42 6.24
C SER A 27 4.49 -14.14 7.41
N TRP A 28 4.54 -15.48 7.39
CA TRP A 28 3.92 -16.33 8.41
C TRP A 28 4.94 -17.03 9.31
N THR A 29 6.24 -16.95 8.97
CA THR A 29 7.32 -17.64 9.69
C THR A 29 8.37 -16.66 10.21
N PHE A 30 8.90 -16.93 11.39
CA PHE A 30 9.72 -16.00 12.19
C PHE A 30 11.21 -15.98 11.84
N ASN A 31 11.76 -16.84 10.96
CA ASN A 31 13.21 -16.96 10.81
C ASN A 31 13.72 -16.61 9.40
N PRO A 32 13.79 -15.30 9.03
CA PRO A 32 14.25 -14.92 7.71
C PRO A 32 15.78 -14.97 7.54
N ILE A 33 16.56 -14.90 8.62
CA ILE A 33 18.02 -14.75 8.53
C ILE A 33 18.71 -16.10 8.40
N GLN A 34 18.35 -17.07 9.21
CA GLN A 34 18.96 -18.38 9.25
C GLN A 34 18.75 -19.16 7.94
N ASP A 35 17.54 -19.07 7.39
CA ASP A 35 17.16 -19.69 6.12
C ASP A 35 17.98 -19.18 4.93
N TYR A 36 18.52 -17.96 5.04
CA TYR A 36 19.28 -17.34 3.96
C TYR A 36 20.76 -17.72 3.98
N ILE A 37 21.34 -17.81 5.18
CA ILE A 37 22.75 -18.18 5.39
C ILE A 37 22.95 -19.65 5.05
N GLU A 38 21.99 -20.51 5.37
CA GLU A 38 22.04 -21.96 5.13
C GLU A 38 21.72 -22.36 3.68
N GLY A 39 21.38 -21.40 2.80
CA GLY A 39 21.26 -21.63 1.35
C GLY A 39 19.96 -22.32 0.90
N GLY A 40 18.99 -22.53 1.79
CA GLY A 40 17.72 -23.20 1.46
C GLY A 40 16.50 -22.46 2.00
N ALA A 41 15.48 -22.28 1.17
CA ALA A 41 14.17 -21.89 1.70
C ALA A 41 13.57 -23.09 2.44
N PRO A 42 13.16 -22.97 3.71
CA PRO A 42 12.55 -24.06 4.42
C PRO A 42 11.30 -24.54 3.67
N ILE A 43 11.10 -25.83 3.63
CA ILE A 43 9.97 -26.48 2.94
C ILE A 43 8.65 -25.83 3.32
N GLU A 44 8.49 -25.42 4.58
CA GLU A 44 7.30 -24.72 5.07
C GLU A 44 7.02 -23.41 4.34
N LYS A 45 8.05 -22.61 4.01
CA LYS A 45 7.88 -21.38 3.24
C LYS A 45 7.53 -21.65 1.78
N VAL A 46 8.10 -22.69 1.21
CA VAL A 46 7.78 -23.13 -0.14
C VAL A 46 6.31 -23.57 -0.18
N VAL A 47 5.89 -24.43 0.72
CA VAL A 47 4.51 -24.95 0.76
C VAL A 47 3.51 -23.84 1.05
N THR A 48 3.73 -23.01 2.05
CA THR A 48 2.78 -21.97 2.47
C THR A 48 2.65 -20.81 1.48
N ARG A 49 3.61 -20.60 0.59
CA ARG A 49 3.57 -19.58 -0.45
C ARG A 49 3.42 -20.14 -1.86
N MET A 50 4.20 -21.14 -2.22
CA MET A 50 4.29 -21.64 -3.58
C MET A 50 2.96 -22.24 -4.04
N ILE A 51 2.37 -23.12 -3.24
CA ILE A 51 1.09 -23.76 -3.60
C ILE A 51 -0.02 -22.72 -3.77
N PRO A 52 -0.28 -21.82 -2.80
CA PRO A 52 -1.28 -20.77 -2.98
C PRO A 52 -1.01 -19.85 -4.18
N MET A 53 0.24 -19.50 -4.44
CA MET A 53 0.62 -18.67 -5.59
C MET A 53 0.37 -19.39 -6.92
N CYS A 54 0.67 -20.68 -7.01
CA CYS A 54 0.34 -21.51 -8.18
C CYS A 54 -1.18 -21.58 -8.39
N CYS A 55 -1.98 -21.69 -7.34
CA CYS A 55 -3.44 -21.65 -7.44
C CYS A 55 -3.93 -20.28 -7.97
N VAL A 56 -3.33 -19.16 -7.53
CA VAL A 56 -3.65 -17.83 -8.06
C VAL A 56 -3.30 -17.75 -9.55
N ALA A 57 -2.10 -18.20 -9.94
CA ALA A 57 -1.66 -18.20 -11.32
C ALA A 57 -2.58 -19.05 -12.20
N ALA A 58 -2.89 -20.28 -11.78
CA ALA A 58 -3.80 -21.18 -12.48
C ALA A 58 -5.19 -20.54 -12.66
N TYR A 59 -5.74 -19.95 -11.61
CA TYR A 59 -7.02 -19.25 -11.69
C TYR A 59 -6.98 -18.11 -12.72
N CYS A 60 -5.93 -17.28 -12.74
CA CYS A 60 -5.78 -16.21 -13.71
C CYS A 60 -5.67 -16.72 -15.14
N LEU A 61 -4.95 -17.83 -15.38
CA LEU A 61 -4.72 -18.38 -16.71
C LEU A 61 -5.95 -19.11 -17.28
N PHE A 62 -6.63 -19.90 -16.46
CA PHE A 62 -7.71 -20.77 -16.90
C PHE A 62 -9.10 -20.15 -16.75
N SER A 63 -9.23 -18.95 -16.20
CA SER A 63 -10.51 -18.25 -16.15
C SER A 63 -10.89 -17.66 -17.50
N HIS A 64 -12.19 -17.43 -17.71
CA HIS A 64 -12.74 -16.81 -18.93
C HIS A 64 -12.17 -15.42 -19.26
N ARG A 65 -11.41 -14.82 -18.33
CA ARG A 65 -10.82 -13.47 -18.46
C ARG A 65 -9.32 -13.50 -18.76
N GLY A 66 -8.77 -14.61 -19.22
CA GLY A 66 -7.34 -14.72 -19.55
C GLY A 66 -6.83 -13.64 -20.52
N SER A 67 -7.69 -13.14 -21.42
CA SER A 67 -7.35 -12.02 -22.33
C SER A 67 -6.99 -10.73 -21.59
N GLN A 68 -7.43 -10.56 -20.35
CA GLN A 68 -7.11 -9.38 -19.51
C GLN A 68 -5.65 -9.37 -19.04
N MET A 69 -4.93 -10.47 -19.14
CA MET A 69 -3.51 -10.56 -18.86
C MET A 69 -2.66 -9.59 -19.68
N ARG A 70 -3.12 -9.20 -20.87
CA ARG A 70 -2.46 -8.18 -21.73
C ARG A 70 -2.32 -6.82 -21.00
N GLN A 71 -3.08 -6.61 -19.95
CA GLN A 71 -3.02 -5.37 -19.16
C GLN A 71 -1.73 -5.23 -18.34
N MET A 72 -0.94 -6.31 -18.17
CA MET A 72 0.40 -6.23 -17.59
C MET A 72 1.32 -5.26 -18.36
N PHE A 73 1.08 -5.09 -19.65
CA PHE A 73 1.86 -4.21 -20.53
C PHE A 73 1.34 -2.77 -20.58
N ARG A 74 0.36 -2.41 -19.76
CA ARG A 74 -0.12 -1.02 -19.67
C ARG A 74 0.94 -0.09 -19.09
N PRO A 75 0.91 1.22 -19.42
CA PRO A 75 1.89 2.20 -18.96
C PRO A 75 2.06 2.26 -17.44
N GLY A 76 1.01 1.93 -16.67
CA GLY A 76 1.07 1.89 -15.20
C GLY A 76 1.73 0.64 -14.61
N LEU A 77 1.84 -0.45 -15.35
CA LEU A 77 2.34 -1.73 -14.83
C LEU A 77 3.63 -2.22 -15.53
N TRP A 78 3.85 -1.84 -16.79
CA TRP A 78 5.04 -2.31 -17.53
C TRP A 78 6.38 -1.95 -16.88
N PRO A 79 6.57 -0.79 -16.18
CA PRO A 79 7.83 -0.51 -15.52
C PRO A 79 8.15 -1.47 -14.38
N LEU A 80 7.10 -2.02 -13.72
CA LEU A 80 7.24 -3.08 -12.72
C LEU A 80 7.63 -4.41 -13.37
N LEU A 81 7.00 -4.75 -14.51
CA LEU A 81 7.37 -5.94 -15.27
C LEU A 81 8.83 -5.84 -15.76
N TRP A 82 9.25 -4.67 -16.23
CA TRP A 82 10.62 -4.38 -16.63
C TRP A 82 11.60 -4.57 -15.46
N TYR A 83 11.28 -3.99 -14.30
CA TYR A 83 12.06 -4.15 -13.09
C TYR A 83 12.24 -5.64 -12.72
N VAL A 84 11.16 -6.41 -12.75
CA VAL A 84 11.21 -7.85 -12.42
C VAL A 84 12.03 -8.62 -13.44
N PHE A 85 11.83 -8.34 -14.73
CA PHE A 85 12.59 -8.97 -15.82
C PHE A 85 14.10 -8.76 -15.63
N PHE A 86 14.55 -7.52 -15.48
CA PHE A 86 15.97 -7.23 -15.25
C PHE A 86 16.47 -7.81 -13.93
N GLY A 87 15.68 -7.73 -12.87
CA GLY A 87 16.05 -8.31 -11.58
C GLY A 87 16.24 -9.83 -11.62
N VAL A 88 15.44 -10.53 -12.42
CA VAL A 88 15.61 -11.98 -12.63
C VAL A 88 16.82 -12.26 -13.52
N VAL A 89 16.96 -11.55 -14.66
CA VAL A 89 18.08 -11.74 -15.58
C VAL A 89 19.42 -11.49 -14.87
N CYS A 90 19.54 -10.39 -14.14
CA CYS A 90 20.73 -10.11 -13.33
C CYS A 90 20.95 -11.16 -12.23
N GLY A 91 19.87 -11.73 -11.74
CA GLY A 91 19.90 -12.78 -10.71
C GLY A 91 20.44 -14.13 -11.20
N LEU A 92 20.45 -14.39 -12.51
CA LEU A 92 20.99 -15.66 -13.05
C LEU A 92 22.48 -15.84 -12.77
N THR A 93 23.22 -14.75 -12.64
CA THR A 93 24.63 -14.72 -12.28
C THR A 93 24.91 -14.48 -10.80
N SER A 94 23.85 -14.37 -9.98
CA SER A 94 23.98 -14.16 -8.54
C SER A 94 24.39 -15.43 -7.80
N ALA A 95 24.80 -15.27 -6.54
CA ALA A 95 25.10 -16.40 -5.67
C ALA A 95 23.87 -17.33 -5.41
N GLN A 96 22.66 -16.83 -5.66
CA GLN A 96 21.41 -17.57 -5.40
C GLN A 96 20.39 -17.38 -6.55
N PRO A 97 20.65 -17.91 -7.75
CA PRO A 97 19.80 -17.70 -8.93
C PRO A 97 18.39 -18.28 -8.76
N ALA A 98 18.26 -19.42 -8.08
CA ALA A 98 16.96 -20.04 -7.81
C ALA A 98 16.06 -19.14 -6.92
N LEU A 99 16.64 -18.47 -5.92
CA LEU A 99 15.92 -17.53 -5.08
C LEU A 99 15.48 -16.31 -5.89
N CYS A 100 16.31 -15.77 -6.77
CA CYS A 100 15.96 -14.68 -7.66
C CYS A 100 14.79 -15.03 -8.57
N ALA A 101 14.88 -16.17 -9.24
CA ALA A 101 13.82 -16.67 -10.12
C ALA A 101 12.50 -16.84 -9.35
N TRP A 102 12.56 -17.42 -8.16
CA TRP A 102 11.40 -17.57 -7.28
C TRP A 102 10.80 -16.23 -6.89
N LYS A 103 11.60 -15.28 -6.43
CA LYS A 103 11.12 -13.93 -6.04
C LYS A 103 10.56 -13.13 -7.22
N GLY A 104 11.15 -13.29 -8.40
CA GLY A 104 10.60 -12.76 -9.64
C GLY A 104 9.23 -13.36 -9.98
N ALA A 105 9.11 -14.69 -9.87
CA ALA A 105 7.85 -15.39 -10.11
C ALA A 105 6.73 -14.93 -9.16
N GLU A 106 7.03 -14.75 -7.86
CA GLU A 106 6.06 -14.20 -6.90
C GLU A 106 5.50 -12.85 -7.36
N ILE A 107 6.35 -11.93 -7.84
CA ILE A 107 5.92 -10.61 -8.30
C ILE A 107 5.17 -10.70 -9.64
N ILE A 108 5.59 -11.59 -10.55
CA ILE A 108 4.87 -11.83 -11.81
C ILE A 108 3.46 -12.34 -11.53
N ILE A 109 3.28 -13.30 -10.63
CA ILE A 109 1.96 -13.82 -10.26
C ILE A 109 1.09 -12.71 -9.64
N MET A 110 1.68 -11.82 -8.84
CA MET A 110 0.99 -10.65 -8.32
C MET A 110 0.55 -9.69 -9.45
N LEU A 111 1.42 -9.44 -10.45
CA LEU A 111 1.08 -8.65 -11.63
C LEU A 111 -0.05 -9.32 -12.45
N MET A 112 -0.01 -10.66 -12.58
CA MET A 112 -1.10 -11.42 -13.20
C MET A 112 -2.42 -11.20 -12.48
N TRP A 113 -2.43 -11.33 -11.16
CA TRP A 113 -3.61 -11.09 -10.34
C TRP A 113 -4.16 -9.67 -10.52
N VAL A 114 -3.30 -8.65 -10.42
CA VAL A 114 -3.71 -7.24 -10.58
C VAL A 114 -4.25 -6.99 -11.98
N SER A 115 -3.59 -7.50 -13.02
CA SER A 115 -4.05 -7.36 -14.40
C SER A 115 -5.40 -8.02 -14.64
N PHE A 116 -5.63 -9.15 -14.00
CA PHE A 116 -6.88 -9.91 -14.07
C PHE A 116 -8.02 -9.26 -13.29
N SER A 117 -7.76 -8.77 -12.07
CA SER A 117 -8.78 -8.21 -11.17
C SER A 117 -9.06 -6.73 -11.42
N CYS A 118 -8.09 -5.99 -11.96
CA CYS A 118 -8.11 -4.54 -12.17
C CYS A 118 -8.20 -4.18 -13.66
N TYR A 119 -9.16 -4.74 -14.40
CA TYR A 119 -9.26 -4.59 -15.85
C TYR A 119 -9.87 -3.26 -16.30
N ASP A 120 -10.60 -2.56 -15.45
CA ASP A 120 -11.16 -1.22 -15.66
C ASP A 120 -11.16 -0.39 -14.38
N ALA A 121 -11.52 0.89 -14.46
CA ALA A 121 -11.52 1.80 -13.30
C ALA A 121 -12.46 1.33 -12.18
N ASN A 122 -13.61 0.75 -12.51
CA ASN A 122 -14.59 0.29 -11.54
C ASN A 122 -14.14 -1.00 -10.85
N SER A 123 -13.60 -1.96 -11.60
CA SER A 123 -13.05 -3.21 -11.04
C SER A 123 -11.88 -2.90 -10.13
N THR A 124 -10.98 -2.01 -10.54
CA THR A 124 -9.83 -1.59 -9.74
C THR A 124 -10.24 -0.90 -8.44
N ARG A 125 -11.23 -0.02 -8.51
CA ARG A 125 -11.80 0.60 -7.30
C ARG A 125 -12.41 -0.44 -6.37
N ARG A 126 -13.15 -1.43 -6.91
CA ARG A 126 -13.71 -2.53 -6.11
C ARG A 126 -12.62 -3.38 -5.47
N GLU A 127 -11.58 -3.70 -6.22
CA GLU A 127 -10.44 -4.47 -5.72
C GLU A 127 -9.72 -3.72 -4.59
N PHE A 128 -9.44 -2.42 -4.76
CA PHE A 128 -8.87 -1.58 -3.72
C PHE A 128 -9.71 -1.57 -2.45
N ILE A 129 -11.03 -1.39 -2.57
CA ILE A 129 -11.95 -1.39 -1.42
C ILE A 129 -11.97 -2.79 -0.75
N ALA A 130 -11.95 -3.86 -1.53
CA ALA A 130 -11.96 -5.22 -1.00
C ALA A 130 -10.67 -5.53 -0.24
N MET A 131 -9.51 -5.21 -0.82
CA MET A 131 -8.20 -5.38 -0.17
C MET A 131 -8.09 -4.58 1.13
N THR A 132 -8.54 -3.33 1.13
CA THR A 132 -8.52 -2.50 2.35
C THR A 132 -9.55 -2.95 3.40
N ARG A 133 -10.60 -3.69 3.05
CA ARG A 133 -11.46 -4.37 4.02
C ARG A 133 -10.76 -5.57 4.65
N LEU A 134 -10.04 -6.35 3.86
CA LEU A 134 -9.23 -7.46 4.38
C LEU A 134 -8.15 -6.96 5.34
N ILE A 135 -7.54 -5.79 5.06
CA ILE A 135 -6.63 -5.14 6.02
C ILE A 135 -7.35 -4.86 7.33
N GLU A 136 -8.52 -4.27 7.30
CA GLU A 136 -9.25 -3.95 8.52
C GLU A 136 -9.54 -5.21 9.34
N VAL A 137 -9.95 -6.30 8.69
CA VAL A 137 -10.12 -7.60 9.36
C VAL A 137 -8.80 -8.07 9.96
N LEU A 138 -7.69 -7.95 9.23
CA LEU A 138 -6.37 -8.32 9.72
C LEU A 138 -5.95 -7.50 10.95
N LEU A 139 -6.24 -6.19 10.95
CA LEU A 139 -5.97 -5.33 12.12
C LEU A 139 -6.80 -5.77 13.34
N TRP A 140 -8.07 -6.14 13.15
CA TRP A 140 -8.89 -6.70 14.22
C TRP A 140 -8.29 -8.00 14.77
N VAL A 141 -7.90 -8.92 13.89
CA VAL A 141 -7.23 -10.17 14.30
C VAL A 141 -5.94 -9.86 15.04
N THR A 142 -5.12 -8.92 14.55
CA THR A 142 -3.87 -8.52 15.19
C THR A 142 -4.10 -8.02 16.63
N VAL A 143 -5.11 -7.16 16.85
CA VAL A 143 -5.43 -6.64 18.18
C VAL A 143 -5.96 -7.76 19.10
N VAL A 144 -6.88 -8.59 18.59
CA VAL A 144 -7.40 -9.73 19.38
C VAL A 144 -6.27 -10.67 19.80
N LEU A 145 -5.38 -11.01 18.89
CA LEU A 145 -4.23 -11.86 19.19
C LEU A 145 -3.28 -11.18 20.20
N ALA A 146 -3.06 -9.86 20.08
CA ALA A 146 -2.24 -9.12 21.06
C ALA A 146 -2.88 -9.07 22.46
N ILE A 147 -4.20 -9.09 22.55
CA ILE A 147 -4.92 -9.20 23.84
C ILE A 147 -4.77 -10.61 24.43
N ILE A 148 -4.89 -11.66 23.59
CA ILE A 148 -4.75 -13.06 24.03
C ILE A 148 -3.33 -13.36 24.48
N ASN A 149 -2.33 -12.87 23.73
CA ASN A 149 -0.92 -13.07 24.07
C ASN A 149 -0.14 -11.75 24.01
N PRO A 150 -0.20 -10.92 25.06
CA PRO A 150 0.48 -9.63 25.09
C PRO A 150 2.00 -9.73 24.96
N GLY A 151 2.62 -10.81 25.39
CA GLY A 151 4.06 -11.02 25.29
C GLY A 151 4.56 -11.11 23.85
N LEU A 152 3.73 -11.58 22.92
CA LEU A 152 4.04 -11.69 21.49
C LEU A 152 3.47 -10.51 20.68
N GLY A 153 2.28 -10.05 21.03
CA GLY A 153 1.56 -9.01 20.27
C GLY A 153 1.91 -7.58 20.65
N LEU A 154 2.48 -7.37 21.85
CA LEU A 154 2.86 -6.06 22.34
C LEU A 154 4.36 -6.05 22.65
N ARG A 155 5.11 -5.24 21.92
CA ARG A 155 6.52 -5.03 22.21
C ARG A 155 6.63 -3.95 23.29
N ARG A 156 7.36 -4.26 24.38
CA ARG A 156 7.70 -3.27 25.39
C ARG A 156 8.50 -2.14 24.76
N SER A 157 8.08 -0.92 25.01
CA SER A 157 8.73 0.30 24.58
C SER A 157 9.14 1.07 25.84
N ALA A 158 10.08 1.99 25.71
CA ALA A 158 10.33 3.01 26.75
C ALA A 158 9.12 3.94 26.97
N SER A 159 8.15 3.92 26.05
CA SER A 159 6.91 4.69 26.16
C SER A 159 5.87 3.96 27.01
N VAL A 160 4.95 4.74 27.60
CA VAL A 160 3.79 4.24 28.37
C VAL A 160 2.89 3.36 27.48
N ILE A 161 2.85 3.64 26.16
CA ILE A 161 2.04 2.90 25.20
C ILE A 161 2.92 1.81 24.58
N PRO A 162 2.58 0.53 24.74
CA PRO A 162 3.32 -0.56 24.10
C PRO A 162 3.14 -0.52 22.57
N TRP A 163 4.13 -0.99 21.83
CA TRP A 163 4.03 -1.11 20.37
C TRP A 163 3.19 -2.29 19.99
N LEU A 164 2.15 -2.04 19.22
CA LEU A 164 1.35 -3.10 18.60
C LEU A 164 2.12 -3.73 17.44
N GLN A 165 2.31 -5.03 17.50
CA GLN A 165 2.88 -5.83 16.43
C GLN A 165 1.99 -7.08 16.18
N GLY A 166 1.99 -7.58 14.95
CA GLY A 166 1.36 -8.86 14.63
C GLY A 166 2.37 -9.99 14.76
N TYR A 167 1.97 -11.09 15.34
CA TYR A 167 2.76 -12.32 15.34
C TYR A 167 2.16 -13.42 14.47
N PHE A 168 0.93 -13.23 13.99
CA PHE A 168 0.28 -14.12 13.04
C PHE A 168 -0.74 -13.35 12.16
N PRO A 169 -0.37 -12.91 10.96
CA PRO A 169 0.98 -12.91 10.36
C PRO A 169 1.96 -11.99 11.09
N ILE A 170 3.24 -12.10 10.73
CA ILE A 170 4.28 -11.27 11.33
C ILE A 170 4.19 -9.86 10.75
N LEU A 171 3.80 -8.92 11.59
CA LEU A 171 3.70 -7.52 11.26
C LEU A 171 4.55 -6.70 12.21
N ASN A 172 5.57 -6.05 11.71
CA ASN A 172 6.28 -5.06 12.52
C ASN A 172 5.38 -3.83 12.76
N PRO A 173 5.64 -3.01 13.79
CA PRO A 173 4.81 -1.85 14.10
C PRO A 173 4.65 -0.87 12.93
N ASN A 174 5.69 -0.68 12.10
CA ASN A 174 5.60 0.19 10.93
C ASN A 174 4.64 -0.38 9.86
N ALA A 175 4.56 -1.71 9.71
CA ALA A 175 3.58 -2.34 8.84
C ALA A 175 2.16 -2.16 9.38
N VAL A 176 1.94 -2.38 10.69
CA VAL A 176 0.64 -2.11 11.34
C VAL A 176 0.20 -0.67 11.11
N GLY A 177 1.11 0.29 11.27
CA GLY A 177 0.83 1.71 11.03
C GLY A 177 0.42 1.98 9.58
N PHE A 178 1.14 1.47 8.60
CA PHE A 178 0.81 1.68 7.19
C PHE A 178 -0.52 1.02 6.79
N LEU A 179 -0.79 -0.18 7.27
CA LEU A 179 -2.08 -0.85 7.09
C LEU A 179 -3.23 -0.04 7.71
N SER A 180 -2.99 0.54 8.88
CA SER A 180 -3.97 1.41 9.55
C SER A 180 -4.26 2.67 8.72
N VAL A 181 -3.23 3.31 8.11
CA VAL A 181 -3.42 4.45 7.21
C VAL A 181 -4.28 4.08 5.99
N ALA A 182 -4.03 2.93 5.37
CA ALA A 182 -4.81 2.48 4.22
C ALA A 182 -6.29 2.23 4.58
N ALA A 183 -6.55 1.60 5.73
CA ALA A 183 -7.90 1.39 6.24
C ALA A 183 -8.57 2.72 6.65
N PHE A 184 -7.82 3.64 7.25
CA PHE A 184 -8.28 4.98 7.62
C PHE A 184 -8.70 5.80 6.39
N ALA A 185 -7.84 5.88 5.38
CA ALA A 185 -8.14 6.55 4.12
C ALA A 185 -9.39 5.97 3.45
N ARG A 186 -9.54 4.64 3.41
CA ARG A 186 -10.75 4.01 2.89
C ARG A 186 -12.01 4.43 3.66
N LEU A 187 -11.96 4.48 4.98
CA LEU A 187 -13.14 4.88 5.77
C LEU A 187 -13.53 6.33 5.52
N LEU A 188 -12.56 7.22 5.36
CA LEU A 188 -12.83 8.63 5.08
C LEU A 188 -13.39 8.86 3.67
N PHE A 189 -12.76 8.27 2.66
CA PHE A 189 -13.06 8.60 1.26
C PHE A 189 -14.12 7.72 0.60
N PHE A 190 -14.31 6.49 1.08
CA PHE A 190 -15.21 5.50 0.43
C PHE A 190 -16.37 5.02 1.30
N SER A 191 -16.49 5.48 2.55
CA SER A 191 -17.61 5.10 3.38
C SER A 191 -18.75 6.12 3.26
N ALA A 192 -19.93 5.66 2.84
CA ALA A 192 -21.11 6.53 2.72
C ALA A 192 -21.68 6.98 4.08
N LYS A 193 -21.41 6.21 5.15
CA LYS A 193 -21.89 6.48 6.50
C LYS A 193 -20.70 6.54 7.46
N ALA A 194 -20.70 7.52 8.35
CA ALA A 194 -19.76 7.58 9.46
C ALA A 194 -19.87 6.29 10.29
N LYS A 195 -18.76 5.65 10.54
CA LYS A 195 -18.64 4.47 11.40
C LYS A 195 -17.67 4.78 12.52
N PRO A 196 -18.10 5.55 13.55
CA PRO A 196 -17.20 6.12 14.56
C PRO A 196 -16.40 5.04 15.30
N LEU A 197 -17.02 3.91 15.62
CA LEU A 197 -16.32 2.80 16.29
C LEU A 197 -15.18 2.23 15.43
N ARG A 198 -15.40 2.04 14.14
CA ARG A 198 -14.34 1.53 13.23
C ARG A 198 -13.22 2.55 13.05
N LEU A 199 -13.58 3.83 12.96
CA LEU A 199 -12.60 4.91 12.86
C LEU A 199 -11.78 5.02 14.14
N ALA A 200 -12.42 4.97 15.32
CA ALA A 200 -11.75 4.97 16.63
C ALA A 200 -10.80 3.76 16.75
N PHE A 201 -11.24 2.57 16.37
CA PHE A 201 -10.42 1.36 16.36
C PHE A 201 -9.16 1.53 15.49
N ILE A 202 -9.32 1.97 14.24
CA ILE A 202 -8.19 2.14 13.31
C ILE A 202 -7.25 3.25 13.79
N THR A 203 -7.79 4.33 14.35
CA THR A 203 -6.97 5.39 14.98
C THR A 203 -6.19 4.84 16.18
N GLY A 204 -6.82 4.00 17.01
CA GLY A 204 -6.15 3.33 18.12
C GLY A 204 -5.00 2.43 17.64
N THR A 205 -5.22 1.60 16.59
CA THR A 205 -4.14 0.76 16.03
C THR A 205 -3.01 1.60 15.43
N LEU A 206 -3.33 2.74 14.80
CA LEU A 206 -2.35 3.68 14.29
C LEU A 206 -1.50 4.28 15.41
N ILE A 207 -2.13 4.73 16.50
CA ILE A 207 -1.42 5.28 17.68
C ILE A 207 -0.52 4.21 18.29
N CYS A 208 -1.02 3.00 18.53
CA CYS A 208 -0.25 1.90 19.08
C CYS A 208 0.88 1.41 18.14
N SER A 209 0.82 1.70 16.86
CA SER A 209 1.90 1.37 15.94
C SER A 209 3.15 2.22 16.13
N GLN A 210 3.00 3.44 16.65
CA GLN A 210 4.06 4.45 16.85
C GLN A 210 4.93 4.65 15.58
N SER A 211 4.31 4.53 14.41
CA SER A 211 5.01 4.67 13.13
C SER A 211 5.03 6.13 12.68
N ARG A 212 6.21 6.77 12.74
CA ARG A 212 6.40 8.18 12.34
C ARG A 212 5.91 8.46 10.92
N THR A 213 6.31 7.60 9.97
CA THR A 213 5.88 7.71 8.57
C THR A 213 4.36 7.61 8.44
N SER A 214 3.74 6.70 9.20
CA SER A 214 2.29 6.52 9.17
C SER A 214 1.56 7.72 9.76
N TYR A 215 2.09 8.36 10.79
CA TYR A 215 1.54 9.60 11.33
C TYR A 215 1.62 10.75 10.31
N ALA A 216 2.78 10.94 9.67
CA ALA A 216 2.95 11.98 8.65
C ALA A 216 1.97 11.79 7.49
N VAL A 217 1.83 10.55 6.99
CA VAL A 217 0.87 10.24 5.94
C VAL A 217 -0.57 10.43 6.40
N THR A 218 -0.90 10.10 7.65
CA THR A 218 -2.25 10.33 8.19
C THR A 218 -2.60 11.81 8.28
N LEU A 219 -1.65 12.64 8.71
CA LEU A 219 -1.83 14.10 8.71
C LEU A 219 -2.09 14.63 7.30
N LEU A 220 -1.38 14.09 6.30
CA LEU A 220 -1.63 14.45 4.89
C LEU A 220 -3.01 13.99 4.41
N VAL A 221 -3.46 12.79 4.79
CA VAL A 221 -4.82 12.28 4.51
C VAL A 221 -5.86 13.21 5.10
N LEU A 222 -5.70 13.63 6.35
CA LEU A 222 -6.61 14.55 7.03
C LEU A 222 -6.60 15.93 6.35
N ALA A 223 -5.45 16.46 5.97
CA ALA A 223 -5.33 17.75 5.28
C ALA A 223 -6.11 17.74 3.96
N VAL A 224 -5.95 16.69 3.14
CA VAL A 224 -6.72 16.54 1.89
C VAL A 224 -8.22 16.44 2.17
N PHE A 225 -8.60 15.70 3.20
CA PHE A 225 -10.02 15.56 3.57
C PHE A 225 -10.63 16.87 4.08
N ILE A 226 -9.86 17.69 4.81
CA ILE A 226 -10.26 19.05 5.23
C ILE A 226 -10.49 19.94 4.01
N ILE A 227 -9.51 19.97 3.09
CA ILE A 227 -9.60 20.79 1.87
C ILE A 227 -10.84 20.42 1.05
N ASP A 228 -11.12 19.12 0.90
CA ASP A 228 -12.31 18.66 0.21
C ASP A 228 -13.61 19.04 0.95
N GLY A 229 -13.63 18.88 2.27
CA GLY A 229 -14.77 19.27 3.11
C GLY A 229 -15.09 20.76 3.00
N LEU A 230 -14.07 21.62 2.99
CA LEU A 230 -14.23 23.08 2.83
C LEU A 230 -14.74 23.42 1.42
N ARG A 231 -14.19 22.80 0.37
CA ARG A 231 -14.62 23.04 -1.02
C ARG A 231 -16.04 22.54 -1.29
N SER A 232 -16.42 21.41 -0.72
CA SER A 232 -17.76 20.83 -0.89
C SER A 232 -18.83 21.46 0.02
N ARG A 233 -18.48 22.49 0.78
CA ARG A 233 -19.32 23.14 1.81
C ARG A 233 -19.81 22.18 2.90
N GLN A 234 -19.09 21.10 3.12
CA GLN A 234 -19.37 20.13 4.18
C GLN A 234 -18.58 20.49 5.44
N THR A 235 -18.88 21.67 6.00
CA THR A 235 -18.14 22.28 7.12
C THR A 235 -17.96 21.31 8.31
N ILE A 236 -18.98 20.51 8.63
CA ILE A 236 -18.93 19.53 9.73
C ILE A 236 -17.79 18.52 9.50
N ARG A 237 -17.58 18.04 8.27
CA ARG A 237 -16.49 17.11 7.94
C ARG A 237 -15.12 17.78 8.09
N ALA A 238 -15.01 19.02 7.63
CA ALA A 238 -13.77 19.79 7.76
C ALA A 238 -13.44 20.06 9.23
N VAL A 239 -14.41 20.46 10.04
CA VAL A 239 -14.23 20.69 11.48
C VAL A 239 -13.81 19.39 12.20
N PHE A 240 -14.48 18.27 11.92
CA PHE A 240 -14.12 16.97 12.49
C PHE A 240 -12.68 16.57 12.14
N ALA A 241 -12.30 16.68 10.87
CA ALA A 241 -10.95 16.34 10.44
C ALA A 241 -9.89 17.31 11.01
N LEU A 242 -10.22 18.60 11.11
CA LEU A 242 -9.35 19.60 11.75
C LEU A 242 -9.14 19.28 13.23
N SER A 243 -10.19 18.91 13.94
CA SER A 243 -10.11 18.51 15.35
C SER A 243 -9.27 17.24 15.54
N ALA A 244 -9.43 16.26 14.65
CA ALA A 244 -8.63 15.04 14.65
C ALA A 244 -7.14 15.34 14.36
N MET A 245 -6.87 16.23 13.41
CA MET A 245 -5.51 16.68 13.07
C MET A 245 -4.88 17.46 14.23
N ALA A 246 -5.61 18.39 14.84
CA ALA A 246 -5.16 19.16 15.99
C ALA A 246 -4.88 18.24 17.18
N GLY A 247 -5.76 17.27 17.46
CA GLY A 247 -5.55 16.26 18.49
C GLY A 247 -4.31 15.41 18.25
N MET A 248 -4.07 14.97 17.00
CA MET A 248 -2.87 14.23 16.64
C MET A 248 -1.60 15.08 16.77
N LEU A 249 -1.64 16.33 16.32
CA LEU A 249 -0.52 17.27 16.50
C LEU A 249 -0.27 17.57 17.98
N PHE A 250 -1.31 17.74 18.80
CA PHE A 250 -1.17 17.91 20.23
C PHE A 250 -0.50 16.69 20.90
N LEU A 251 -0.89 15.47 20.54
CA LEU A 251 -0.25 14.25 21.02
C LEU A 251 1.22 14.15 20.59
N LEU A 252 1.56 14.63 19.39
CA LEU A 252 2.92 14.58 18.87
C LEU A 252 3.82 15.70 19.40
N LEU A 253 3.26 16.89 19.68
CA LEU A 253 4.03 18.11 19.97
C LEU A 253 3.78 18.66 21.38
N GLY A 254 2.61 18.40 21.95
CA GLY A 254 2.12 19.09 23.15
C GLY A 254 2.74 18.62 24.49
N HIS A 255 3.29 17.41 24.53
CA HIS A 255 3.86 16.87 25.77
C HIS A 255 5.31 16.45 25.51
N HIS A 256 6.27 17.04 26.26
CA HIS A 256 7.69 16.75 26.07
C HIS A 256 8.00 15.25 26.19
N ASP A 257 7.46 14.59 27.20
CA ASP A 257 7.67 13.16 27.44
C ASP A 257 7.00 12.31 26.33
N ALA A 258 5.76 12.66 25.91
CA ALA A 258 5.10 11.98 24.79
C ALA A 258 5.87 12.18 23.48
N ARG A 259 6.41 13.39 23.24
CA ARG A 259 7.25 13.68 22.07
C ARG A 259 8.53 12.84 22.09
N VAL A 260 9.24 12.83 23.22
CA VAL A 260 10.45 12.02 23.39
C VAL A 260 10.13 10.53 23.22
N HIS A 261 9.02 10.04 23.77
CA HIS A 261 8.69 8.63 23.70
C HIS A 261 8.04 8.21 22.37
N ILE A 262 7.22 9.04 21.74
CA ILE A 262 6.54 8.69 20.47
C ILE A 262 7.43 9.01 19.26
N ILE A 263 8.06 10.20 19.25
CA ILE A 263 8.88 10.65 18.11
C ILE A 263 10.26 10.01 18.16
N THR A 264 10.95 10.07 19.29
CA THR A 264 12.30 9.50 19.39
C THR A 264 12.29 7.99 19.66
N ARG A 265 11.19 7.45 20.18
CA ARG A 265 11.09 6.03 20.58
C ARG A 265 12.17 5.64 21.60
N GLY A 266 12.65 6.58 22.42
CA GLY A 266 13.78 6.37 23.31
C GLY A 266 15.14 6.22 22.60
N GLN A 267 15.24 6.60 21.33
CA GLN A 267 16.51 6.64 20.60
C GLN A 267 17.28 7.92 20.93
N SER A 268 18.61 7.86 20.92
CA SER A 268 19.47 9.03 21.04
C SER A 268 19.33 9.96 19.81
N GLU A 269 19.65 11.23 19.96
CA GLU A 269 19.67 12.21 18.86
C GLU A 269 20.55 11.71 17.72
N GLU A 270 21.74 11.21 18.00
CA GLU A 270 22.66 10.63 17.00
C GLU A 270 22.02 9.46 16.23
N SER A 271 21.29 8.59 16.90
CA SER A 271 20.53 7.51 16.24
C SER A 271 19.38 8.04 15.39
N MET A 272 18.83 9.19 15.72
CA MET A 272 17.78 9.82 14.89
C MET A 272 18.35 10.47 13.63
N ASP A 273 19.49 11.14 13.73
CA ASP A 273 20.16 11.80 12.61
C ASP A 273 20.59 10.80 11.54
N THR A 274 21.02 9.61 11.96
CA THR A 274 21.38 8.52 11.04
C THR A 274 20.20 7.62 10.66
N LEU A 275 18.95 8.04 10.92
CA LEU A 275 17.75 7.20 10.68
C LEU A 275 17.88 5.80 11.28
N SER A 276 18.41 5.70 12.49
CA SER A 276 18.74 4.43 13.19
C SER A 276 19.92 3.68 12.54
N GLY A 277 20.94 4.39 12.09
CA GLY A 277 22.13 3.84 11.45
C GLY A 277 21.96 3.42 9.99
N ARG A 278 20.82 3.78 9.38
CA ARG A 278 20.53 3.34 7.99
C ARG A 278 21.28 4.15 6.93
N THR A 279 21.61 5.40 7.20
CA THR A 279 22.31 6.27 6.25
C THR A 279 23.66 5.69 5.85
N ASP A 280 24.40 5.13 6.80
CA ASP A 280 25.70 4.52 6.56
C ASP A 280 25.58 3.28 5.65
N TYR A 281 24.52 2.45 5.89
CA TYR A 281 24.22 1.30 5.03
C TYR A 281 23.83 1.73 3.62
N TRP A 282 23.08 2.83 3.48
CA TRP A 282 22.67 3.34 2.17
C TRP A 282 23.87 3.89 1.40
N GLU A 283 24.72 4.67 2.06
CA GLU A 283 25.95 5.20 1.43
C GLU A 283 26.84 4.04 0.98
N PHE A 284 27.05 3.06 1.82
CA PHE A 284 27.80 1.87 1.46
C PHE A 284 27.18 1.14 0.27
N ALA A 285 25.90 0.83 0.30
CA ALA A 285 25.21 0.11 -0.77
C ALA A 285 25.25 0.88 -2.11
N LEU A 286 25.11 2.22 -2.08
CA LEU A 286 25.16 3.06 -3.27
C LEU A 286 26.50 2.99 -4.00
N ARG A 287 27.62 2.70 -3.32
CA ARG A 287 28.94 2.50 -3.94
C ARG A 287 28.98 1.23 -4.81
N TYR A 288 28.09 0.27 -4.57
CA TYR A 288 28.01 -1.00 -5.32
C TYR A 288 26.87 -1.02 -6.34
N VAL A 289 26.14 0.07 -6.49
CA VAL A 289 25.13 0.20 -7.54
C VAL A 289 25.82 0.24 -8.91
N SER A 290 25.39 -0.62 -9.81
CA SER A 290 25.91 -0.74 -11.16
C SER A 290 24.78 -0.64 -12.21
N TRP A 291 25.14 -0.63 -13.48
CA TRP A 291 24.17 -0.62 -14.57
C TRP A 291 23.28 -1.87 -14.56
N LEU A 292 23.88 -3.04 -14.27
CA LEU A 292 23.19 -4.31 -14.08
C LEU A 292 23.21 -4.66 -12.58
N GLY A 293 22.10 -5.14 -12.07
CA GLY A 293 21.98 -5.48 -10.64
C GLY A 293 22.55 -6.88 -10.30
N ASN A 294 22.43 -7.24 -9.04
CA ASN A 294 22.86 -8.54 -8.51
C ASN A 294 21.69 -9.50 -8.23
N GLY A 295 20.53 -9.22 -8.81
CA GLY A 295 19.32 -10.04 -8.69
C GLY A 295 18.31 -9.53 -7.69
N ILE A 296 17.02 -9.70 -8.04
CA ILE A 296 15.89 -9.30 -7.20
C ILE A 296 15.96 -10.06 -5.87
N ALA A 297 15.73 -9.35 -4.77
CA ALA A 297 15.82 -9.86 -3.40
C ALA A 297 17.19 -10.42 -2.97
N THR A 298 18.17 -10.50 -3.88
CA THR A 298 19.55 -10.94 -3.57
C THR A 298 20.54 -9.78 -3.69
N GLY A 299 20.15 -8.67 -4.30
CA GLY A 299 21.05 -7.56 -4.55
C GLY A 299 21.71 -6.97 -3.31
N SER A 300 20.93 -6.62 -2.30
CA SER A 300 21.46 -6.10 -1.03
C SER A 300 22.17 -7.21 -0.21
N ARG A 301 21.73 -8.46 -0.36
CA ARG A 301 22.28 -9.60 0.36
C ARG A 301 23.64 -10.01 -0.18
N SER A 302 23.93 -9.74 -1.45
CA SER A 302 25.26 -9.95 -2.02
C SER A 302 26.34 -9.14 -1.33
N LEU A 303 26.01 -7.98 -0.74
CA LEU A 303 26.94 -7.18 0.04
C LEU A 303 27.46 -7.93 1.28
N ILE A 304 26.67 -8.80 1.89
CA ILE A 304 27.08 -9.62 3.03
C ILE A 304 28.22 -10.57 2.60
N PHE A 305 28.11 -11.15 1.41
CA PHE A 305 29.14 -12.06 0.88
C PHE A 305 30.39 -11.33 0.46
N VAL A 306 30.29 -10.09 -0.08
CA VAL A 306 31.41 -9.29 -0.52
C VAL A 306 32.22 -8.73 0.66
N THR A 307 31.54 -8.36 1.74
CA THR A 307 32.21 -7.71 2.88
C THR A 307 32.69 -8.67 3.96
N GLY A 308 32.28 -9.93 3.91
CA GLY A 308 32.65 -10.93 4.91
C GLY A 308 32.21 -10.55 6.34
N GLN A 309 31.31 -9.62 6.49
CA GLN A 309 31.03 -9.00 7.78
C GLN A 309 29.59 -9.18 8.25
N ASP A 310 29.42 -10.07 9.21
CA ASP A 310 28.32 -10.03 10.17
C ASP A 310 28.21 -8.67 10.93
N THR A 311 29.27 -7.85 10.89
CA THR A 311 29.38 -6.62 11.66
C THR A 311 28.61 -5.45 11.05
N PHE A 312 28.48 -5.37 9.72
CA PHE A 312 27.87 -4.22 9.05
C PHE A 312 26.33 -4.23 9.15
N MET A 313 25.74 -5.40 9.15
CA MET A 313 24.28 -5.57 9.16
C MET A 313 23.79 -6.32 10.42
N ARG A 314 24.20 -5.91 11.61
CA ARG A 314 23.73 -6.53 12.87
C ARG A 314 22.21 -6.72 12.87
N GLY A 315 21.75 -7.88 12.38
CA GLY A 315 20.36 -8.30 12.40
C GLY A 315 19.46 -7.83 11.27
N SER A 316 19.95 -7.13 10.23
CA SER A 316 19.13 -6.72 9.09
C SER A 316 19.71 -7.19 7.77
N VAL A 317 18.97 -8.05 7.07
CA VAL A 317 19.31 -8.54 5.72
C VAL A 317 18.84 -7.57 4.63
N ASN A 318 18.22 -6.45 5.00
CA ASN A 318 17.56 -5.51 4.10
C ASN A 318 18.01 -4.08 4.36
N LEU A 319 18.17 -3.30 3.29
CA LEU A 319 18.55 -1.88 3.36
C LEU A 319 17.46 -0.96 3.93
N HIS A 320 16.26 -1.47 4.18
CA HIS A 320 15.10 -0.69 4.59
C HIS A 320 14.79 0.52 3.69
N ASN A 321 15.15 0.42 2.40
CA ASN A 321 14.89 1.40 1.37
C ASN A 321 14.63 0.68 0.05
N SER A 322 13.40 0.77 -0.47
CA SER A 322 12.99 0.07 -1.69
C SER A 322 13.69 0.60 -2.95
N TYR A 323 14.09 1.87 -2.97
CA TYR A 323 14.77 2.44 -4.13
C TYR A 323 16.19 1.87 -4.25
N ILE A 324 16.93 1.86 -3.15
CA ILE A 324 18.28 1.30 -3.13
C ILE A 324 18.24 -0.21 -3.33
N GLU A 325 17.27 -0.90 -2.73
CA GLU A 325 17.05 -2.35 -2.94
C GLU A 325 16.76 -2.66 -4.41
N ALA A 326 15.95 -1.84 -5.07
CA ALA A 326 15.65 -2.00 -6.50
C ALA A 326 16.88 -1.77 -7.38
N LEU A 327 17.68 -0.71 -7.07
CA LEU A 327 18.94 -0.44 -7.77
C LEU A 327 19.96 -1.57 -7.59
N MET A 328 20.09 -2.11 -6.38
CA MET A 328 20.98 -3.24 -6.12
C MET A 328 20.48 -4.52 -6.80
N GLY A 329 19.17 -4.73 -6.86
CA GLY A 329 18.56 -5.93 -7.43
C GLY A 329 18.57 -5.95 -8.96
N ALA A 330 18.05 -4.92 -9.60
CA ALA A 330 17.84 -4.86 -11.05
C ALA A 330 18.82 -3.93 -11.78
N GLY A 331 19.73 -3.26 -11.05
CA GLY A 331 20.63 -2.26 -11.59
C GLY A 331 19.91 -0.97 -11.97
N ILE A 332 20.67 0.01 -12.45
CA ILE A 332 20.10 1.29 -12.91
C ILE A 332 19.13 1.06 -14.07
N ILE A 333 19.49 0.22 -15.04
CA ILE A 333 18.64 -0.05 -16.22
C ILE A 333 17.29 -0.65 -15.83
N GLY A 334 17.29 -1.61 -14.92
CA GLY A 334 16.04 -2.28 -14.49
C GLY A 334 15.20 -1.46 -13.51
N ALA A 335 15.85 -0.73 -12.59
CA ALA A 335 15.15 -0.01 -11.53
C ALA A 335 14.68 1.39 -11.94
N ALA A 336 15.39 2.10 -12.86
CA ALA A 336 15.08 3.48 -13.20
C ALA A 336 13.64 3.70 -13.70
N PRO A 337 13.06 2.88 -14.60
CA PRO A 337 11.67 3.06 -15.03
C PRO A 337 10.66 2.91 -13.89
N TYR A 338 10.91 2.00 -12.95
CA TYR A 338 10.08 1.79 -11.77
C TYR A 338 10.15 2.98 -10.81
N ILE A 339 11.36 3.47 -10.50
CA ILE A 339 11.55 4.63 -9.63
C ILE A 339 10.96 5.89 -10.28
N ALA A 340 11.21 6.08 -11.57
CA ALA A 340 10.65 7.18 -12.35
C ALA A 340 9.11 7.17 -12.36
N LEU A 341 8.49 5.99 -12.43
CA LEU A 341 7.03 5.85 -12.36
C LEU A 341 6.46 6.40 -11.04
N ILE A 342 7.12 6.13 -9.91
CA ILE A 342 6.69 6.66 -8.60
C ILE A 342 6.78 8.19 -8.60
N GLY A 343 7.94 8.75 -8.99
CA GLY A 343 8.16 10.19 -9.06
C GLY A 343 7.21 10.89 -10.03
N PHE A 344 7.05 10.34 -11.22
CA PHE A 344 6.13 10.85 -12.23
C PHE A 344 4.68 10.91 -11.72
N ASN A 345 4.22 9.87 -11.02
CA ASN A 345 2.88 9.87 -10.46
C ASN A 345 2.69 10.93 -9.38
N ILE A 346 3.69 11.22 -8.53
CA ILE A 346 3.61 12.31 -7.56
C ILE A 346 3.41 13.65 -8.28
N ILE A 347 4.25 13.95 -9.27
CA ILE A 347 4.21 15.20 -10.03
C ILE A 347 2.86 15.32 -10.75
N ARG A 348 2.46 14.27 -11.46
CA ARG A 348 1.21 14.24 -12.23
C ARG A 348 -0.03 14.41 -11.34
N GLN A 349 -0.10 13.70 -10.20
CA GLN A 349 -1.23 13.83 -9.30
C GLN A 349 -1.21 15.17 -8.55
N GLY A 350 -0.05 15.73 -8.25
CA GLY A 350 0.08 17.08 -7.73
C GLY A 350 -0.49 18.11 -8.70
N TYR A 351 -0.07 18.08 -9.95
CA TYR A 351 -0.61 18.95 -11.00
C TYR A 351 -2.13 18.80 -11.14
N ARG A 352 -2.66 17.57 -11.20
CA ARG A 352 -4.10 17.33 -11.33
C ARG A 352 -4.89 17.79 -10.11
N ALA A 353 -4.37 17.60 -8.90
CA ALA A 353 -5.01 18.07 -7.68
C ALA A 353 -5.14 19.61 -7.65
N ILE A 354 -4.22 20.32 -8.31
CA ILE A 354 -4.27 21.78 -8.45
C ILE A 354 -5.19 22.20 -9.60
N ALA A 355 -5.01 21.61 -10.79
CA ALA A 355 -5.72 22.00 -12.00
C ALA A 355 -7.19 21.57 -11.99
N HIS A 356 -7.48 20.39 -11.48
CA HIS A 356 -8.82 19.78 -11.44
C HIS A 356 -9.13 19.24 -10.04
N PRO A 357 -9.28 20.13 -9.05
CA PRO A 357 -9.43 19.73 -7.67
C PRO A 357 -10.68 18.87 -7.45
N SER A 358 -10.46 17.63 -7.08
CA SER A 358 -11.52 16.71 -6.67
C SER A 358 -11.03 15.82 -5.54
N ILE A 359 -11.95 15.25 -4.76
CA ILE A 359 -11.61 14.34 -3.66
C ILE A 359 -10.78 13.13 -4.15
N SER A 360 -11.08 12.62 -5.33
CA SER A 360 -10.34 11.50 -5.92
C SER A 360 -8.92 11.88 -6.30
N GLN A 361 -8.70 13.08 -6.85
CA GLN A 361 -7.35 13.57 -7.20
C GLN A 361 -6.51 13.81 -5.94
N GLY A 362 -7.10 14.39 -4.90
CA GLY A 362 -6.45 14.55 -3.60
C GLY A 362 -6.04 13.20 -2.99
N LEU A 363 -6.93 12.21 -3.02
CA LEU A 363 -6.62 10.85 -2.56
C LEU A 363 -5.47 10.22 -3.36
N PHE A 364 -5.47 10.36 -4.70
CA PHE A 364 -4.40 9.80 -5.53
C PHE A 364 -3.05 10.45 -5.23
N LEU A 365 -3.01 11.76 -5.00
CA LEU A 365 -1.79 12.45 -4.58
C LEU A 365 -1.29 11.92 -3.23
N VAL A 366 -2.18 11.83 -2.24
CA VAL A 366 -1.82 11.28 -0.92
C VAL A 366 -1.28 9.87 -1.02
N MET A 367 -1.92 9.00 -1.81
CA MET A 367 -1.44 7.63 -2.00
C MET A 367 -0.08 7.59 -2.68
N ALA A 368 0.15 8.42 -3.70
CA ALA A 368 1.45 8.49 -4.37
C ALA A 368 2.56 8.90 -3.39
N ILE A 369 2.31 9.92 -2.57
CA ILE A 369 3.27 10.37 -1.53
C ILE A 369 3.44 9.28 -0.45
N ALA A 370 2.36 8.60 -0.04
CA ALA A 370 2.41 7.54 0.95
C ALA A 370 3.31 6.37 0.50
N PHE A 371 3.14 5.94 -0.75
CA PHE A 371 4.00 4.88 -1.32
C PHE A 371 5.44 5.33 -1.49
N ALA A 372 5.68 6.58 -1.91
CA ALA A 372 7.04 7.13 -2.01
C ALA A 372 7.73 7.18 -0.64
N ALA A 373 7.06 7.69 0.39
CA ALA A 373 7.57 7.73 1.76
C ALA A 373 7.81 6.32 2.31
N ARG A 374 6.90 5.38 2.03
CA ARG A 374 7.04 3.97 2.41
C ARG A 374 8.23 3.31 1.73
N SER A 375 8.50 3.65 0.45
CA SER A 375 9.67 3.17 -0.29
C SER A 375 10.99 3.61 0.33
N MET A 376 11.03 4.81 0.92
CA MET A 376 12.23 5.32 1.60
C MET A 376 12.49 4.64 2.95
N THR A 377 11.46 4.07 3.59
CA THR A 377 11.57 3.57 4.97
C THR A 377 11.45 2.05 5.07
N SER A 378 11.26 1.35 3.95
CA SER A 378 11.09 -0.10 3.90
C SER A 378 11.48 -0.67 2.53
N VAL A 379 11.82 -1.95 2.48
CA VAL A 379 12.09 -2.70 1.23
C VAL A 379 10.84 -3.27 0.58
N VAL A 380 9.70 -3.17 1.22
CA VAL A 380 8.47 -3.88 0.85
C VAL A 380 7.95 -3.56 -0.55
N LEU A 381 8.36 -2.45 -1.14
CA LEU A 381 7.99 -2.08 -2.51
C LEU A 381 9.02 -2.51 -3.57
N ALA A 382 10.10 -3.17 -3.18
CA ALA A 382 11.07 -3.77 -4.09
C ALA A 382 11.01 -5.31 -4.09
N VAL A 383 10.20 -5.90 -3.21
CA VAL A 383 10.05 -7.35 -3.04
C VAL A 383 8.57 -7.72 -2.97
N PHE A 384 8.27 -9.00 -3.16
CA PHE A 384 6.92 -9.51 -2.96
C PHE A 384 6.40 -9.22 -1.55
N SER A 385 5.35 -8.43 -1.48
CA SER A 385 4.73 -7.99 -0.24
C SER A 385 3.32 -7.46 -0.47
N TYR A 386 2.58 -7.31 0.61
CA TYR A 386 1.28 -6.65 0.57
C TYR A 386 1.37 -5.18 0.09
N ASP A 387 2.39 -4.44 0.52
CA ASP A 387 2.59 -3.04 0.10
C ASP A 387 2.82 -2.95 -1.43
N MET A 388 3.56 -3.91 -2.01
CA MET A 388 3.75 -4.03 -3.46
C MET A 388 2.42 -4.33 -4.18
N LEU A 389 1.59 -5.23 -3.64
CA LEU A 389 0.27 -5.52 -4.18
C LEU A 389 -0.60 -4.26 -4.24
N MET A 390 -0.64 -3.49 -3.16
CA MET A 390 -1.40 -2.24 -3.10
C MET A 390 -0.86 -1.17 -4.05
N LEU A 391 0.46 -1.08 -4.20
CA LEU A 391 1.10 -0.19 -5.18
C LEU A 391 0.68 -0.55 -6.61
N MET A 392 0.68 -1.83 -6.96
CA MET A 392 0.25 -2.30 -8.28
C MET A 392 -1.22 -1.99 -8.56
N ILE A 393 -2.11 -2.22 -7.59
CA ILE A 393 -3.53 -1.87 -7.69
C ILE A 393 -3.67 -0.35 -7.89
N PHE A 394 -2.90 0.45 -7.16
CA PHE A 394 -2.88 1.90 -7.28
C PHE A 394 -2.42 2.36 -8.68
N PHE A 395 -1.34 1.79 -9.20
CA PHE A 395 -0.86 2.12 -10.55
C PHE A 395 -1.83 1.67 -11.65
N ALA A 396 -2.45 0.50 -11.49
CA ALA A 396 -3.52 0.07 -12.38
C ALA A 396 -4.69 1.08 -12.35
N TRP A 397 -5.07 1.58 -11.18
CA TRP A 397 -6.12 2.58 -11.05
C TRP A 397 -5.77 3.89 -11.76
N LEU A 398 -4.57 4.41 -11.52
CA LEU A 398 -4.09 5.62 -12.18
C LEU A 398 -4.06 5.48 -13.72
N SER A 399 -3.70 4.31 -14.23
CA SER A 399 -3.67 4.09 -15.69
C SER A 399 -5.06 4.15 -16.32
N HIS A 400 -6.10 3.69 -15.62
CA HIS A 400 -7.49 3.78 -16.10
C HIS A 400 -8.05 5.19 -16.04
N VAL A 401 -7.86 5.89 -14.92
CA VAL A 401 -8.35 7.28 -14.78
C VAL A 401 -7.69 8.20 -15.80
N CYS A 402 -6.46 7.89 -16.22
CA CYS A 402 -5.75 8.70 -17.19
C CYS A 402 -6.19 8.50 -18.64
N THR A 403 -6.74 7.34 -18.98
CA THR A 403 -7.30 7.08 -20.31
C THR A 403 -8.68 7.70 -20.48
N ASP A 404 -9.45 7.80 -19.41
CA ASP A 404 -10.81 8.37 -19.46
C ASP A 404 -10.81 9.89 -19.62
N ASP A 405 -9.77 10.61 -19.17
CA ASP A 405 -9.66 12.06 -19.36
C ASP A 405 -9.42 12.45 -20.84
N ASN A 406 -8.92 11.53 -21.67
CA ASN A 406 -8.80 11.71 -23.11
C ASN A 406 -10.07 11.30 -23.86
N ALA A 407 -11.02 10.65 -23.20
CA ALA A 407 -12.35 10.45 -23.72
C ALA A 407 -13.11 11.78 -23.65
N THR A 408 -13.68 12.20 -24.77
CA THR A 408 -14.48 13.42 -24.98
C THR A 408 -15.27 13.80 -23.74
N PRO A 409 -15.27 15.09 -23.34
CA PRO A 409 -16.03 15.51 -22.17
C PRO A 409 -17.47 14.98 -22.29
N PRO A 410 -18.02 14.38 -21.23
CA PRO A 410 -19.34 13.78 -21.31
C PRO A 410 -20.30 14.82 -21.88
N ALA A 411 -20.97 14.48 -22.99
CA ALA A 411 -21.92 15.33 -23.66
C ALA A 411 -22.78 15.97 -22.57
N LYS A 412 -22.83 17.32 -22.54
CA LYS A 412 -23.55 18.09 -21.50
C LYS A 412 -24.87 17.38 -21.27
N ARG A 413 -25.06 16.87 -20.03
CA ARG A 413 -26.32 16.21 -19.66
C ARG A 413 -27.43 17.11 -20.16
N PRO A 414 -28.39 16.65 -20.96
CA PRO A 414 -29.50 17.45 -21.38
C PRO A 414 -30.08 18.06 -20.10
N LYS A 415 -30.25 19.37 -20.08
CA LYS A 415 -30.87 20.08 -18.94
C LYS A 415 -32.13 19.31 -18.62
N PRO A 416 -32.40 18.95 -17.36
CA PRO A 416 -33.64 18.28 -17.01
C PRO A 416 -34.77 19.11 -17.65
N VAL A 417 -35.54 18.47 -18.54
CA VAL A 417 -36.72 19.09 -19.12
C VAL A 417 -37.63 19.32 -17.92
N VAL A 418 -37.70 20.56 -17.48
CA VAL A 418 -38.65 20.97 -16.47
C VAL A 418 -40.00 20.90 -17.18
N TYR A 419 -40.65 19.76 -17.04
CA TYR A 419 -42.08 19.67 -17.40
C TYR A 419 -42.81 20.71 -16.54
N LYS A 420 -43.10 21.87 -17.14
CA LYS A 420 -44.12 22.76 -16.58
C LYS A 420 -45.39 21.91 -16.56
N LYS A 421 -45.77 21.43 -15.35
CA LYS A 421 -47.11 20.92 -15.13
C LYS A 421 -48.06 21.99 -15.66
N THR A 422 -48.65 21.72 -16.81
CA THR A 422 -49.65 22.60 -17.40
C THR A 422 -50.79 22.72 -16.40
N LEU A 423 -51.19 23.94 -16.12
CA LEU A 423 -52.25 24.36 -15.18
C LEU A 423 -53.63 23.72 -15.48
N TYR A 424 -53.71 22.78 -16.41
CA TYR A 424 -54.92 22.11 -16.84
C TYR A 424 -55.32 20.91 -15.97
N GLU A 425 -54.40 20.29 -15.24
CA GLU A 425 -54.70 19.11 -14.40
C GLU A 425 -55.26 19.48 -13.01
N GLN A 426 -55.22 20.76 -12.61
CA GLN A 426 -55.76 21.17 -11.32
C GLN A 426 -57.27 21.54 -11.34
N LYS A 427 -57.91 21.58 -12.52
CA LYS A 427 -59.33 21.93 -12.64
C LYS A 427 -60.29 20.72 -12.71
N SER A 428 -59.79 19.50 -12.82
CA SER A 428 -60.64 18.29 -12.92
C SER A 428 -60.97 17.61 -11.58
N LEU A 429 -60.52 18.16 -10.44
CA LEU A 429 -60.78 17.62 -9.10
C LEU A 429 -61.76 18.43 -8.24
N GLN A 430 -62.46 19.41 -8.85
CA GLN A 430 -63.55 20.15 -8.19
C GLN A 430 -64.83 19.93 -8.99
N ALA A 431 -65.45 18.73 -8.85
CA ALA A 431 -66.88 18.53 -9.12
C ALA A 431 -67.61 18.61 -7.78
N PRO A 432 -68.62 19.46 -7.62
CA PRO A 432 -69.44 19.51 -6.42
C PRO A 432 -70.49 18.39 -6.43
N PRO A 433 -71.16 18.16 -5.28
CA PRO A 433 -71.94 16.94 -4.95
C PRO A 433 -73.15 16.69 -5.81
#